data_a776516c931ba93c2e0e07927e023086
#
_entry.id   a776516c931ba93c2e0e07927e023086
#
_cell.length_a   1.000
_cell.length_b   1.000
_cell.length_c   1.000
_cell.angle_alpha   90.00
_cell.angle_beta   90.00
_cell.angle_gamma   90.00
#
_symmetry.space_group_name_H-M   'P 1'
#
loop_
_entity.id
_entity.type
_entity.pdbx_description
1 polymer ?
#
loop_
_entity_poly.entity_id
_entity_poly.type
_entity_poly.pdbx_seq_one_letter_code
_entity_poly.pdbx_strand_id
1 'polypeptide(L)'
;MSNEKLLRNLKTFDPELWEILQTSLTRQLNTLSLIPTTNAASPFASYLRGSTLGNDFLDHHAAEHCSKLEKMAIRRACALFRAEHAIVRIGNPAVASRVVLQALAHPEDTILSFNLRKQEHCTGSQMQYCFVKFGVEPDTLTIDFGKVRALAHQYRPKIIIFSPVNYPKNIDYAELRKISDEVGAYLWIDLGQNSGLIAAGKIDSPVPYADVATFAASDALHGPQSGIILSKQRFAELLDQTVIDTGHVSLKKNVLAALVVIFREATCEEYGDYAQQVLDNARALEKGLKKTGCHLLCSPTENHLVLLHLPESQNGLQAAENLKQAGLLVKPEVLMTADDSISYPILRLSSLDATTRSLQEEDMEKVGQTLGNFLHSPQDSAAQKAVSKVIRKMVENLPLFSEDWLPELESMSEDDADIAMQAMVHWRI
;
A
#
# COMPACT_ATOMS: atom_id res chain seq x y z
N MET A 1 1.19 -0.95 36.30
CA MET A 1 0.43 0.34 36.12
C MET A 1 -0.52 0.13 34.95
N SER A 2 -1.81 0.45 35.10
CA SER A 2 -2.75 0.27 33.97
C SER A 2 -2.44 1.25 32.83
N ASN A 3 -2.74 0.85 31.58
CA ASN A 3 -2.55 1.73 30.40
C ASN A 3 -3.25 3.09 30.58
N GLU A 4 -4.40 3.09 31.25
CA GLU A 4 -5.13 4.32 31.58
C GLU A 4 -4.33 5.25 32.52
N LYS A 5 -3.66 4.70 33.51
CA LYS A 5 -2.80 5.47 34.43
C LYS A 5 -1.57 6.02 33.71
N LEU A 6 -0.98 5.26 32.76
CA LEU A 6 0.13 5.73 31.91
C LEU A 6 -0.32 6.90 31.04
N LEU A 7 -1.46 6.79 30.38
CA LEU A 7 -1.99 7.86 29.53
C LEU A 7 -2.33 9.13 30.31
N ARG A 8 -2.93 8.98 31.50
CA ARG A 8 -3.19 10.13 32.39
C ARG A 8 -1.89 10.80 32.85
N ASN A 9 -0.86 10.01 33.14
CA ASN A 9 0.45 10.52 33.52
C ASN A 9 1.15 11.22 32.35
N LEU A 10 1.01 10.73 31.11
CA LEU A 10 1.60 11.37 29.91
C LEU A 10 1.09 12.79 29.74
N LYS A 11 -0.21 13.05 29.93
CA LYS A 11 -0.78 14.40 29.86
C LYS A 11 -0.11 15.38 30.82
N THR A 12 0.25 14.89 32.02
CA THR A 12 0.88 15.72 33.05
C THR A 12 2.38 15.81 32.84
N PHE A 13 3.01 14.73 32.34
CA PHE A 13 4.45 14.61 32.15
C PHE A 13 4.93 15.37 30.92
N ASP A 14 4.17 15.28 29.81
CA ASP A 14 4.48 15.95 28.54
C ASP A 14 3.20 16.49 27.90
N PRO A 15 2.74 17.68 28.32
CA PRO A 15 1.53 18.30 27.79
C PRO A 15 1.58 18.60 26.30
N GLU A 16 2.75 18.96 25.75
CA GLU A 16 2.92 19.29 24.34
C GLU A 16 2.75 18.05 23.47
N LEU A 17 3.37 16.93 23.82
CA LEU A 17 3.17 15.65 23.15
C LEU A 17 1.71 15.19 23.26
N TRP A 18 1.08 15.40 24.42
CA TRP A 18 -0.33 15.06 24.60
C TRP A 18 -1.24 15.84 23.66
N GLU A 19 -1.00 17.14 23.46
CA GLU A 19 -1.76 17.99 22.54
C GLU A 19 -1.60 17.50 21.07
N ILE A 20 -0.38 17.14 20.67
CA ILE A 20 -0.11 16.55 19.34
C ILE A 20 -0.91 15.26 19.15
N LEU A 21 -0.91 14.37 20.14
CA LEU A 21 -1.65 13.10 20.09
C LEU A 21 -3.15 13.33 19.97
N GLN A 22 -3.72 14.24 20.79
CA GLN A 22 -5.14 14.57 20.74
C GLN A 22 -5.53 15.18 19.39
N THR A 23 -4.74 16.13 18.90
CA THR A 23 -4.97 16.77 17.59
C THR A 23 -4.91 15.75 16.46
N SER A 24 -3.93 14.86 16.49
CA SER A 24 -3.79 13.81 15.49
C SER A 24 -4.97 12.84 15.50
N LEU A 25 -5.38 12.37 16.68
CA LEU A 25 -6.54 11.48 16.82
C LEU A 25 -7.83 12.17 16.36
N THR A 26 -8.07 13.40 16.84
CA THR A 26 -9.26 14.16 16.45
C THR A 26 -9.34 14.37 14.94
N ARG A 27 -8.20 14.67 14.29
CA ARG A 27 -8.12 14.76 12.84
C ARG A 27 -8.48 13.43 12.17
N GLN A 28 -7.90 12.31 12.60
CA GLN A 28 -8.16 10.99 12.01
C GLN A 28 -9.64 10.61 12.14
N LEU A 29 -10.26 10.85 13.30
CA LEU A 29 -11.67 10.55 13.53
C LEU A 29 -12.63 11.44 12.71
N ASN A 30 -12.24 12.67 12.41
CA ASN A 30 -13.10 13.64 11.71
C ASN A 30 -12.81 13.77 10.21
N THR A 31 -11.91 12.98 9.66
CA THR A 31 -11.60 12.98 8.23
C THR A 31 -11.82 11.60 7.61
N LEU A 32 -12.21 11.61 6.33
CA LEU A 32 -12.22 10.41 5.48
C LEU A 32 -11.06 10.51 4.49
N SER A 33 -10.23 9.48 4.42
CA SER A 33 -9.12 9.45 3.47
C SER A 33 -9.47 8.62 2.24
N LEU A 34 -9.26 9.21 1.06
CA LEU A 34 -9.23 8.52 -0.23
C LEU A 34 -7.81 8.46 -0.79
N ILE A 35 -6.79 8.71 0.04
CA ILE A 35 -5.38 8.66 -0.37
C ILE A 35 -4.93 7.19 -0.44
N PRO A 36 -4.44 6.69 -1.59
CA PRO A 36 -4.14 5.26 -1.79
C PRO A 36 -3.07 4.67 -0.87
N THR A 37 -2.18 5.49 -0.33
CA THR A 37 -1.10 5.08 0.58
C THR A 37 -1.46 5.27 2.05
N THR A 38 -2.73 5.56 2.36
CA THR A 38 -3.22 5.73 3.73
C THR A 38 -4.16 4.58 4.06
N ASN A 39 -3.88 3.88 5.15
CA ASN A 39 -4.76 2.87 5.72
C ASN A 39 -4.44 2.69 7.21
N ALA A 40 -5.41 2.22 7.99
CA ALA A 40 -5.18 1.90 9.40
C ALA A 40 -4.46 0.54 9.53
N ALA A 41 -3.55 0.45 10.48
CA ALA A 41 -2.94 -0.82 10.87
C ALA A 41 -3.95 -1.68 11.63
N SER A 42 -3.87 -3.01 11.44
CA SER A 42 -4.65 -3.97 12.22
C SER A 42 -4.48 -3.74 13.72
N PRO A 43 -5.56 -3.85 14.53
CA PRO A 43 -5.48 -3.80 15.98
C PRO A 43 -4.45 -4.78 16.56
N PHE A 44 -4.39 -6.04 16.06
CA PHE A 44 -3.39 -7.01 16.49
C PHE A 44 -1.97 -6.59 16.14
N ALA A 45 -1.73 -6.07 14.93
CA ALA A 45 -0.42 -5.58 14.53
C ALA A 45 0.02 -4.37 15.37
N SER A 46 -0.92 -3.46 15.65
CA SER A 46 -0.68 -2.27 16.50
C SER A 46 -0.35 -2.66 17.93
N TYR A 47 -1.09 -3.62 18.48
CA TYR A 47 -0.87 -4.17 19.82
C TYR A 47 0.51 -4.81 19.94
N LEU A 48 0.89 -5.71 19.01
CA LEU A 48 2.18 -6.38 19.03
C LEU A 48 3.36 -5.41 18.86
N ARG A 49 3.20 -4.33 18.12
CA ARG A 49 4.23 -3.28 18.00
C ARG A 49 4.54 -2.59 19.33
N GLY A 50 3.56 -2.46 20.22
CA GLY A 50 3.73 -1.94 21.57
C GLY A 50 4.20 -2.98 22.62
N SER A 51 4.41 -4.23 22.22
CA SER A 51 4.77 -5.31 23.15
C SER A 51 6.24 -5.29 23.61
N THR A 52 6.53 -6.04 24.67
CA THR A 52 7.89 -6.24 25.20
C THR A 52 8.87 -6.87 24.22
N LEU A 53 8.37 -7.50 23.14
CA LEU A 53 9.19 -7.97 22.03
C LEU A 53 10.00 -6.84 21.38
N GLY A 54 9.59 -5.57 21.54
CA GLY A 54 10.35 -4.42 21.08
C GLY A 54 11.68 -4.17 21.82
N ASN A 55 11.87 -4.81 22.98
CA ASN A 55 13.11 -4.73 23.77
C ASN A 55 14.20 -5.65 23.22
N ASP A 56 13.81 -6.65 22.42
CA ASP A 56 14.74 -7.61 21.84
C ASP A 56 15.10 -7.25 20.39
N PHE A 57 16.36 -7.46 20.06
CA PHE A 57 16.85 -7.39 18.68
C PHE A 57 17.06 -8.79 18.11
N LEU A 58 17.00 -8.89 16.77
CA LEU A 58 17.54 -10.08 16.10
C LEU A 58 19.04 -10.14 16.33
N ASP A 59 19.53 -11.32 16.68
CA ASP A 59 20.94 -11.54 16.95
C ASP A 59 21.77 -11.37 15.66
N HIS A 60 22.80 -10.53 15.70
CA HIS A 60 23.61 -10.16 14.54
C HIS A 60 24.47 -11.32 13.99
N HIS A 61 24.65 -12.39 14.76
CA HIS A 61 25.41 -13.56 14.33
C HIS A 61 24.59 -14.58 13.52
N ALA A 62 23.40 -14.21 13.11
CA ALA A 62 22.38 -15.13 12.64
C ALA A 62 22.20 -15.22 11.12
N ALA A 63 23.26 -15.18 10.34
CA ALA A 63 23.19 -15.78 8.98
C ALA A 63 22.76 -17.27 9.05
N GLU A 64 23.05 -17.96 10.18
CA GLU A 64 22.64 -19.34 10.43
C GLU A 64 21.40 -19.52 11.31
N HIS A 65 20.96 -18.48 12.05
CA HIS A 65 19.94 -18.61 13.10
C HIS A 65 18.83 -17.56 13.00
N CYS A 66 18.03 -17.58 11.91
CA CYS A 66 16.78 -16.83 11.86
C CYS A 66 15.95 -17.07 13.13
N SER A 67 15.42 -16.00 13.72
CA SER A 67 14.53 -16.12 14.87
C SER A 67 13.29 -16.96 14.51
N LYS A 68 12.68 -17.59 15.49
CA LYS A 68 11.42 -18.35 15.29
C LYS A 68 10.33 -17.45 14.63
N LEU A 69 10.26 -16.17 15.02
CA LEU A 69 9.31 -15.21 14.44
C LEU A 69 9.60 -14.92 12.98
N GLU A 70 10.86 -14.73 12.61
CA GLU A 70 11.26 -14.48 11.23
C GLU A 70 10.96 -15.69 10.34
N LYS A 71 11.32 -16.90 10.76
CA LYS A 71 10.98 -18.13 10.05
C LYS A 71 9.47 -18.30 9.87
N MET A 72 8.68 -17.90 10.88
CA MET A 72 7.23 -17.93 10.81
C MET A 72 6.70 -16.90 9.81
N ALA A 73 7.23 -15.67 9.81
CA ALA A 73 6.85 -14.62 8.87
C ALA A 73 7.18 -15.01 7.42
N ILE A 74 8.41 -15.53 7.16
CA ILE A 74 8.83 -16.03 5.85
C ILE A 74 7.88 -17.13 5.37
N ARG A 75 7.64 -18.15 6.20
CA ARG A 75 6.76 -19.26 5.84
C ARG A 75 5.35 -18.79 5.48
N ARG A 76 4.79 -17.86 6.27
CA ARG A 76 3.45 -17.31 6.02
C ARG A 76 3.41 -16.44 4.77
N ALA A 77 4.40 -15.60 4.53
CA ALA A 77 4.50 -14.81 3.31
C ALA A 77 4.62 -15.71 2.07
N CYS A 78 5.50 -16.72 2.11
CA CYS A 78 5.63 -17.69 1.01
C CYS A 78 4.32 -18.43 0.73
N ALA A 79 3.63 -18.89 1.79
CA ALA A 79 2.35 -19.59 1.64
C ALA A 79 1.25 -18.68 1.07
N LEU A 80 1.12 -17.46 1.61
CA LEU A 80 0.10 -16.48 1.23
C LEU A 80 0.22 -16.06 -0.25
N PHE A 81 1.43 -15.79 -0.71
CA PHE A 81 1.69 -15.31 -2.07
C PHE A 81 2.13 -16.42 -3.04
N ARG A 82 2.25 -17.67 -2.57
CA ARG A 82 2.77 -18.80 -3.35
C ARG A 82 4.17 -18.54 -3.90
N ALA A 83 5.03 -17.90 -3.10
CA ALA A 83 6.41 -17.59 -3.41
C ALA A 83 7.34 -18.72 -2.91
N GLU A 84 8.49 -18.88 -3.56
CA GLU A 84 9.48 -19.90 -3.19
C GLU A 84 10.39 -19.41 -2.06
N HIS A 85 10.65 -18.08 -2.00
CA HIS A 85 11.46 -17.42 -0.98
C HIS A 85 10.88 -16.06 -0.63
N ALA A 86 11.10 -15.60 0.62
CA ALA A 86 10.68 -14.29 1.08
C ALA A 86 11.70 -13.67 2.05
N ILE A 87 11.92 -12.36 1.91
CA ILE A 87 12.69 -11.53 2.85
C ILE A 87 11.72 -10.59 3.55
N VAL A 88 11.71 -10.63 4.89
CA VAL A 88 10.74 -9.91 5.75
C VAL A 88 11.42 -8.95 6.73
N ARG A 89 12.76 -8.81 6.66
CA ARG A 89 13.55 -8.05 7.65
C ARG A 89 13.84 -6.60 7.25
N ILE A 90 13.22 -6.10 6.20
CA ILE A 90 13.45 -4.75 5.67
C ILE A 90 12.44 -3.77 6.25
N GLY A 91 12.91 -2.77 7.00
CA GLY A 91 12.05 -1.79 7.69
C GLY A 91 11.46 -0.69 6.79
N ASN A 92 11.81 -0.64 5.50
CA ASN A 92 11.32 0.39 4.57
C ASN A 92 11.17 -0.18 3.16
N PRO A 93 9.99 -0.02 2.51
CA PRO A 93 9.75 -0.52 1.14
C PRO A 93 10.74 0.01 0.09
N ALA A 94 11.19 1.25 0.19
CA ALA A 94 12.18 1.82 -0.74
C ALA A 94 13.55 1.13 -0.63
N VAL A 95 13.86 0.55 0.53
CA VAL A 95 15.08 -0.26 0.71
C VAL A 95 14.93 -1.59 -0.01
N ALA A 96 13.75 -2.22 0.03
CA ALA A 96 13.50 -3.46 -0.71
C ALA A 96 13.76 -3.27 -2.21
N SER A 97 13.27 -2.18 -2.79
CA SER A 97 13.54 -1.85 -4.20
C SER A 97 15.03 -1.64 -4.50
N ARG A 98 15.76 -0.99 -3.59
CA ARG A 98 17.22 -0.81 -3.75
C ARG A 98 17.98 -2.13 -3.66
N VAL A 99 17.60 -3.00 -2.75
CA VAL A 99 18.18 -4.35 -2.62
C VAL A 99 18.00 -5.13 -3.92
N VAL A 100 16.79 -5.12 -4.50
CA VAL A 100 16.52 -5.83 -5.77
C VAL A 100 17.37 -5.27 -6.90
N LEU A 101 17.47 -3.94 -7.04
CA LEU A 101 18.32 -3.33 -8.06
C LEU A 101 19.79 -3.69 -7.88
N GLN A 102 20.29 -3.58 -6.66
CA GLN A 102 21.71 -3.86 -6.36
C GLN A 102 22.06 -5.35 -6.54
N ALA A 103 21.10 -6.25 -6.29
CA ALA A 103 21.29 -7.67 -6.49
C ALA A 103 21.25 -8.10 -7.96
N LEU A 104 20.38 -7.48 -8.77
CA LEU A 104 20.07 -7.98 -10.11
C LEU A 104 20.69 -7.16 -11.25
N ALA A 105 21.17 -5.94 -11.00
CA ALA A 105 21.74 -5.06 -12.02
C ALA A 105 23.07 -4.47 -11.58
N HIS A 106 23.91 -4.18 -12.56
CA HIS A 106 25.15 -3.41 -12.39
C HIS A 106 24.93 -1.94 -12.81
N PRO A 107 25.78 -0.99 -12.35
CA PRO A 107 25.79 0.35 -12.89
C PRO A 107 25.82 0.34 -14.43
N GLU A 108 25.06 1.27 -15.06
CA GLU A 108 24.90 1.41 -16.50
C GLU A 108 23.99 0.36 -17.17
N ASP A 109 23.54 -0.71 -16.46
CA ASP A 109 22.54 -1.62 -17.02
C ASP A 109 21.26 -0.86 -17.38
N THR A 110 20.65 -1.28 -18.49
CA THR A 110 19.35 -0.75 -18.93
C THR A 110 18.23 -1.43 -18.15
N ILE A 111 17.28 -0.62 -17.66
CA ILE A 111 16.08 -1.04 -16.97
C ILE A 111 14.87 -0.53 -17.74
N LEU A 112 14.02 -1.44 -18.23
CA LEU A 112 12.75 -1.09 -18.87
C LEU A 112 11.67 -1.02 -17.80
N SER A 113 11.10 0.16 -17.56
CA SER A 113 10.20 0.41 -16.43
C SER A 113 8.85 0.98 -16.87
N PHE A 114 7.76 0.39 -16.33
CA PHE A 114 6.44 1.00 -16.42
C PHE A 114 6.38 2.26 -15.56
N ASN A 115 6.04 3.37 -16.19
CA ASN A 115 5.96 4.64 -15.47
C ASN A 115 4.94 5.59 -16.09
N LEU A 116 3.97 6.02 -15.29
CA LEU A 116 2.96 7.01 -15.65
C LEU A 116 3.22 8.38 -14.99
N ARG A 117 4.43 8.64 -14.51
CA ARG A 117 4.81 9.91 -13.88
C ARG A 117 5.92 10.59 -14.69
N LYS A 118 5.99 11.90 -14.57
CA LYS A 118 7.07 12.68 -15.14
C LYS A 118 8.41 12.43 -14.42
N GLN A 119 8.35 12.17 -13.12
CA GLN A 119 9.52 11.80 -12.34
C GLN A 119 9.69 10.28 -12.35
N GLU A 120 10.93 9.85 -12.54
CA GLU A 120 11.30 8.44 -12.60
C GLU A 120 10.96 7.66 -11.32
N HIS A 121 11.00 6.36 -11.46
CA HIS A 121 10.60 5.39 -10.44
C HIS A 121 11.25 5.63 -9.07
N CYS A 122 10.52 5.29 -8.00
CA CYS A 122 10.82 5.54 -6.57
C CYS A 122 12.11 4.91 -6.03
N THR A 123 12.98 4.35 -6.85
CA THR A 123 14.16 3.62 -6.41
C THR A 123 15.29 4.49 -5.88
N GLY A 124 15.21 5.81 -6.07
CA GLY A 124 16.19 6.78 -5.54
C GLY A 124 17.63 6.63 -6.08
N SER A 125 17.85 5.74 -7.05
CA SER A 125 19.18 5.40 -7.58
C SER A 125 19.35 5.79 -9.06
N GLN A 126 18.68 6.83 -9.50
CA GLN A 126 18.60 7.26 -10.90
C GLN A 126 19.97 7.49 -11.55
N MET A 127 20.99 7.84 -10.78
CA MET A 127 22.31 8.19 -11.31
C MET A 127 23.17 6.96 -11.71
N GLN A 128 22.72 5.73 -11.45
CA GLN A 128 23.54 4.53 -11.67
C GLN A 128 23.03 3.63 -12.81
N TYR A 129 21.75 3.76 -13.24
CA TYR A 129 21.13 2.87 -14.21
C TYR A 129 20.53 3.67 -15.37
N CYS A 130 20.43 3.02 -16.55
CA CYS A 130 19.78 3.60 -17.72
C CYS A 130 18.31 3.21 -17.78
N PHE A 131 17.40 4.09 -17.32
CA PHE A 131 15.97 3.82 -17.36
C PHE A 131 15.37 4.13 -18.74
N VAL A 132 14.70 3.14 -19.32
CA VAL A 132 13.83 3.27 -20.48
C VAL A 132 12.39 3.14 -20.01
N LYS A 133 11.55 4.09 -20.38
CA LYS A 133 10.16 4.14 -19.94
C LYS A 133 9.25 3.43 -20.93
N PHE A 134 8.27 2.68 -20.43
CA PHE A 134 7.04 2.35 -21.15
C PHE A 134 5.81 2.75 -20.32
N GLY A 135 4.66 2.87 -20.94
CA GLY A 135 3.45 3.34 -20.27
C GLY A 135 2.20 2.92 -21.04
N VAL A 136 1.18 3.76 -20.99
CA VAL A 136 -0.10 3.53 -21.64
C VAL A 136 -0.22 4.31 -22.95
N GLU A 137 -1.03 3.79 -23.87
CA GLU A 137 -1.41 4.47 -25.09
C GLU A 137 -2.33 5.66 -24.78
N PRO A 138 -2.15 6.80 -25.47
CA PRO A 138 -2.94 8.00 -25.19
C PRO A 138 -4.45 7.83 -25.34
N ASP A 139 -4.87 7.10 -26.39
CA ASP A 139 -6.30 6.98 -26.75
C ASP A 139 -7.06 5.98 -25.89
N THR A 140 -6.40 4.86 -25.53
CA THR A 140 -7.04 3.73 -24.86
C THR A 140 -6.72 3.66 -23.38
N LEU A 141 -5.64 4.33 -22.95
CA LEU A 141 -5.04 4.23 -21.62
C LEU A 141 -4.73 2.78 -21.21
N THR A 142 -4.40 1.93 -22.20
CA THR A 142 -3.96 0.54 -22.01
C THR A 142 -2.51 0.38 -22.42
N ILE A 143 -1.87 -0.69 -21.94
CA ILE A 143 -0.50 -1.03 -22.28
C ILE A 143 -0.48 -1.74 -23.65
N ASP A 144 0.30 -1.22 -24.59
CA ASP A 144 0.60 -1.90 -25.84
C ASP A 144 1.81 -2.83 -25.66
N PHE A 145 1.55 -4.12 -25.49
CA PHE A 145 2.60 -5.13 -25.32
C PHE A 145 3.48 -5.29 -26.58
N GLY A 146 2.97 -4.93 -27.76
CA GLY A 146 3.78 -4.89 -28.99
C GLY A 146 4.88 -3.84 -28.90
N LYS A 147 4.56 -2.63 -28.41
CA LYS A 147 5.54 -1.57 -28.13
C LYS A 147 6.49 -1.95 -27.01
N VAL A 148 6.00 -2.57 -25.91
CA VAL A 148 6.86 -3.05 -24.83
C VAL A 148 7.88 -4.07 -25.37
N ARG A 149 7.45 -5.02 -26.20
CA ARG A 149 8.31 -6.00 -26.84
C ARG A 149 9.35 -5.34 -27.75
N ALA A 150 8.93 -4.37 -28.57
CA ALA A 150 9.86 -3.64 -29.45
C ALA A 150 10.94 -2.91 -28.66
N LEU A 151 10.56 -2.22 -27.54
CA LEU A 151 11.50 -1.57 -26.63
C LEU A 151 12.45 -2.58 -25.98
N ALA A 152 11.93 -3.72 -25.51
CA ALA A 152 12.75 -4.76 -24.90
C ALA A 152 13.78 -5.32 -25.90
N HIS A 153 13.41 -5.58 -27.14
CA HIS A 153 14.36 -6.03 -28.18
C HIS A 153 15.37 -4.95 -28.57
N GLN A 154 14.95 -3.68 -28.62
CA GLN A 154 15.81 -2.54 -28.97
C GLN A 154 16.87 -2.28 -27.90
N TYR A 155 16.46 -2.22 -26.62
CA TYR A 155 17.32 -1.78 -25.53
C TYR A 155 17.96 -2.93 -24.74
N ARG A 156 17.50 -4.19 -24.94
CA ARG A 156 18.03 -5.37 -24.23
C ARG A 156 18.19 -5.14 -22.73
N PRO A 157 17.10 -4.78 -22.01
CA PRO A 157 17.20 -4.43 -20.61
C PRO A 157 17.65 -5.62 -19.77
N LYS A 158 18.36 -5.34 -18.67
CA LYS A 158 18.71 -6.31 -17.64
C LYS A 158 17.51 -6.69 -16.82
N ILE A 159 16.63 -5.71 -16.55
CA ILE A 159 15.41 -5.87 -15.74
C ILE A 159 14.25 -5.20 -16.47
N ILE A 160 13.09 -5.85 -16.48
CA ILE A 160 11.80 -5.23 -16.79
C ILE A 160 11.04 -5.06 -15.49
N ILE A 161 10.68 -3.81 -15.14
CA ILE A 161 9.93 -3.48 -13.93
C ILE A 161 8.50 -3.09 -14.30
N PHE A 162 7.54 -3.69 -13.61
CA PHE A 162 6.15 -3.24 -13.63
C PHE A 162 5.67 -2.94 -12.21
N SER A 163 5.02 -1.78 -12.04
CA SER A 163 4.38 -1.38 -10.77
C SER A 163 3.03 -0.70 -11.05
N PRO A 164 1.90 -1.29 -10.61
CA PRO A 164 0.55 -0.76 -10.87
C PRO A 164 0.15 0.40 -9.94
N VAL A 165 1.10 1.13 -9.37
CA VAL A 165 0.83 2.18 -8.36
C VAL A 165 -0.19 3.23 -8.84
N ASN A 166 -0.22 3.53 -10.13
CA ASN A 166 -1.15 4.49 -10.73
C ASN A 166 -1.98 3.86 -11.85
N TYR A 167 -2.15 2.55 -11.85
CA TYR A 167 -2.85 1.86 -12.93
C TYR A 167 -3.99 0.99 -12.38
N PRO A 168 -5.26 1.37 -12.64
CA PRO A 168 -6.41 0.69 -12.06
C PRO A 168 -6.93 -0.50 -12.89
N LYS A 169 -6.12 -1.01 -13.84
CA LYS A 169 -6.46 -2.15 -14.69
C LYS A 169 -5.63 -3.38 -14.35
N ASN A 170 -6.19 -4.54 -14.65
CA ASN A 170 -5.46 -5.80 -14.63
C ASN A 170 -4.44 -5.85 -15.77
N ILE A 171 -3.41 -6.67 -15.59
CA ILE A 171 -2.28 -6.80 -16.51
C ILE A 171 -2.15 -8.26 -16.92
N ASP A 172 -1.80 -8.47 -18.18
CA ASP A 172 -1.34 -9.77 -18.65
C ASP A 172 0.13 -10.00 -18.23
N TYR A 173 0.30 -10.53 -17.00
CA TYR A 173 1.62 -10.85 -16.47
C TYR A 173 2.32 -11.98 -17.24
N ALA A 174 1.55 -12.88 -17.89
CA ALA A 174 2.10 -13.93 -18.71
C ALA A 174 2.77 -13.36 -19.98
N GLU A 175 2.17 -12.29 -20.54
CA GLU A 175 2.75 -11.61 -21.69
C GLU A 175 4.02 -10.83 -21.32
N LEU A 176 4.05 -10.16 -20.17
CA LEU A 176 5.29 -9.55 -19.64
C LEU A 176 6.39 -10.60 -19.42
N ARG A 177 6.04 -11.79 -18.89
CA ARG A 177 6.99 -12.89 -18.74
C ARG A 177 7.57 -13.34 -20.06
N LYS A 178 6.73 -13.55 -21.09
CA LYS A 178 7.21 -13.92 -22.44
C LYS A 178 8.19 -12.88 -23.00
N ILE A 179 7.84 -11.61 -22.93
CA ILE A 179 8.71 -10.52 -23.41
C ILE A 179 10.05 -10.54 -22.68
N SER A 180 10.04 -10.74 -21.38
CA SER A 180 11.24 -10.77 -20.57
C SER A 180 12.11 -12.00 -20.91
N ASP A 181 11.50 -13.17 -21.15
CA ASP A 181 12.22 -14.39 -21.58
C ASP A 181 12.84 -14.22 -22.98
N GLU A 182 12.15 -13.57 -23.93
CA GLU A 182 12.65 -13.30 -25.28
C GLU A 182 13.97 -12.53 -25.31
N VAL A 183 14.18 -11.65 -24.32
CA VAL A 183 15.38 -10.80 -24.24
C VAL A 183 16.36 -11.21 -23.13
N GLY A 184 16.00 -12.21 -22.34
CA GLY A 184 16.81 -12.69 -21.21
C GLY A 184 16.84 -11.72 -20.02
N ALA A 185 15.83 -10.86 -19.86
CA ALA A 185 15.69 -9.92 -18.76
C ALA A 185 15.10 -10.58 -17.51
N TYR A 186 15.42 -10.08 -16.34
CA TYR A 186 14.68 -10.41 -15.12
C TYR A 186 13.36 -9.64 -15.08
N LEU A 187 12.28 -10.30 -14.64
CA LEU A 187 10.98 -9.68 -14.43
C LEU A 187 10.79 -9.36 -12.96
N TRP A 188 10.77 -8.08 -12.63
CA TRP A 188 10.47 -7.59 -11.29
C TRP A 188 9.12 -6.89 -11.26
N ILE A 189 8.22 -7.37 -10.39
CA ILE A 189 6.89 -6.77 -10.21
C ILE A 189 6.82 -6.15 -8.80
N ASP A 190 6.61 -4.84 -8.73
CA ASP A 190 6.24 -4.20 -7.47
C ASP A 190 4.71 -4.24 -7.32
N LEU A 191 4.21 -4.95 -6.32
CA LEU A 191 2.77 -5.14 -6.13
C LEU A 191 2.06 -3.84 -5.71
N GLY A 192 2.81 -2.86 -5.22
CA GLY A 192 2.27 -1.60 -4.72
C GLY A 192 1.18 -1.83 -3.67
N GLN A 193 0.09 -1.06 -3.75
CA GLN A 193 -1.06 -1.17 -2.86
C GLN A 193 -1.99 -2.36 -3.21
N ASN A 194 -1.73 -3.09 -4.28
CA ASN A 194 -2.53 -4.27 -4.67
C ASN A 194 -2.17 -5.53 -3.87
N SER A 195 -1.10 -5.50 -3.06
CA SER A 195 -0.61 -6.66 -2.30
C SER A 195 -1.70 -7.35 -1.47
N GLY A 196 -2.59 -6.58 -0.83
CA GLY A 196 -3.69 -7.15 -0.05
C GLY A 196 -4.77 -7.82 -0.90
N LEU A 197 -5.13 -7.23 -2.04
CA LEU A 197 -6.10 -7.81 -2.97
C LEU A 197 -5.56 -9.10 -3.62
N ILE A 198 -4.25 -9.12 -3.92
CA ILE A 198 -3.54 -10.30 -4.42
C ILE A 198 -3.50 -11.39 -3.34
N ALA A 199 -3.18 -11.04 -2.10
CA ALA A 199 -3.16 -11.96 -0.97
C ALA A 199 -4.52 -12.64 -0.75
N ALA A 200 -5.61 -11.87 -0.87
CA ALA A 200 -6.98 -12.37 -0.77
C ALA A 200 -7.47 -13.13 -2.03
N GLY A 201 -6.67 -13.19 -3.09
CA GLY A 201 -7.06 -13.83 -4.36
C GLY A 201 -8.19 -13.11 -5.12
N LYS A 202 -8.38 -11.80 -4.87
CA LYS A 202 -9.43 -11.00 -5.52
C LYS A 202 -8.99 -10.39 -6.85
N ILE A 203 -7.69 -10.33 -7.08
CA ILE A 203 -7.06 -9.96 -8.36
C ILE A 203 -5.92 -10.93 -8.66
N ASP A 204 -5.51 -11.01 -9.93
CA ASP A 204 -4.50 -11.95 -10.38
C ASP A 204 -3.14 -11.68 -9.73
N SER A 205 -2.47 -12.77 -9.33
CA SER A 205 -1.14 -12.69 -8.74
C SER A 205 -0.05 -12.70 -9.81
N PRO A 206 0.86 -11.71 -9.81
CA PRO A 206 2.04 -11.73 -10.68
C PRO A 206 3.17 -12.65 -10.18
N VAL A 207 3.12 -13.11 -8.93
CA VAL A 207 4.22 -13.86 -8.28
C VAL A 207 4.65 -15.10 -9.07
N PRO A 208 3.75 -15.91 -9.67
CA PRO A 208 4.16 -17.05 -10.49
C PRO A 208 4.99 -16.66 -11.72
N TYR A 209 4.80 -15.46 -12.25
CA TYR A 209 5.48 -14.97 -13.46
C TYR A 209 6.76 -14.20 -13.15
N ALA A 210 6.83 -13.52 -11.99
CA ALA A 210 7.94 -12.69 -11.60
C ALA A 210 9.17 -13.51 -11.19
N ASP A 211 10.36 -12.96 -11.43
CA ASP A 211 11.60 -13.44 -10.80
C ASP A 211 11.71 -12.93 -9.38
N VAL A 212 11.30 -11.67 -9.19
CA VAL A 212 11.21 -10.99 -7.90
C VAL A 212 9.93 -10.19 -7.84
N ALA A 213 9.25 -10.17 -6.69
CA ALA A 213 8.16 -9.24 -6.40
C ALA A 213 8.44 -8.48 -5.11
N THR A 214 8.00 -7.22 -5.03
CA THR A 214 8.17 -6.36 -3.85
C THR A 214 6.85 -5.72 -3.45
N PHE A 215 6.68 -5.44 -2.16
CA PHE A 215 5.55 -4.66 -1.67
C PHE A 215 5.79 -4.09 -0.28
N ALA A 216 4.94 -3.12 0.11
CA ALA A 216 4.84 -2.62 1.47
C ALA A 216 3.79 -3.43 2.25
N ALA A 217 4.11 -3.83 3.48
CA ALA A 217 3.15 -4.53 4.34
C ALA A 217 2.12 -3.59 4.99
N SER A 218 2.31 -2.27 4.89
CA SER A 218 1.54 -1.26 5.62
C SER A 218 0.21 -0.88 4.99
N ASP A 219 0.10 -0.96 3.66
CA ASP A 219 -1.06 -0.37 2.98
C ASP A 219 -2.29 -1.31 3.06
N ALA A 220 -2.52 -2.10 2.02
CA ALA A 220 -3.68 -2.98 1.97
C ALA A 220 -3.63 -4.16 2.96
N LEU A 221 -2.45 -4.54 3.47
CA LEU A 221 -2.29 -5.65 4.43
C LEU A 221 -2.40 -5.22 5.90
N HIS A 222 -2.65 -3.94 6.18
CA HIS A 222 -2.81 -3.41 7.55
C HIS A 222 -1.61 -3.65 8.48
N GLY A 223 -0.43 -3.84 7.92
CA GLY A 223 0.78 -4.19 8.67
C GLY A 223 1.62 -3.01 9.13
N PRO A 224 2.76 -3.29 9.74
CA PRO A 224 3.77 -2.28 10.03
C PRO A 224 4.43 -1.79 8.76
N GLN A 225 4.99 -0.58 8.80
CA GLN A 225 5.84 -0.09 7.72
C GLN A 225 7.06 -1.01 7.57
N SER A 226 7.07 -1.80 6.50
CA SER A 226 8.17 -2.70 6.15
C SER A 226 8.10 -3.06 4.67
N GLY A 227 9.26 -3.34 4.08
CA GLY A 227 9.39 -3.82 2.72
C GLY A 227 9.51 -5.35 2.71
N ILE A 228 8.75 -5.99 1.84
CA ILE A 228 8.81 -7.44 1.63
C ILE A 228 9.35 -7.70 0.22
N ILE A 229 10.26 -8.66 0.12
CA ILE A 229 10.73 -9.19 -1.16
C ILE A 229 10.30 -10.64 -1.24
N LEU A 230 9.63 -11.01 -2.33
CA LEU A 230 9.34 -12.38 -2.71
C LEU A 230 10.19 -12.74 -3.92
N SER A 231 10.69 -13.95 -4.01
CA SER A 231 11.49 -14.36 -5.17
C SER A 231 11.38 -15.84 -5.48
N LYS A 232 11.86 -16.21 -6.68
CA LYS A 232 12.18 -17.58 -6.99
C LYS A 232 13.39 -18.04 -6.18
N GLN A 233 13.45 -19.31 -5.82
CA GLN A 233 14.51 -19.90 -4.98
C GLN A 233 15.93 -19.61 -5.50
N ARG A 234 16.11 -19.56 -6.82
CA ARG A 234 17.41 -19.30 -7.46
C ARG A 234 18.02 -17.93 -7.11
N PHE A 235 17.22 -16.98 -6.60
CA PHE A 235 17.68 -15.65 -6.20
C PHE A 235 17.83 -15.49 -4.68
N ALA A 236 17.44 -16.51 -3.90
CA ALA A 236 17.36 -16.41 -2.44
C ALA A 236 18.71 -16.00 -1.82
N GLU A 237 19.77 -16.76 -2.10
CA GLU A 237 21.11 -16.50 -1.54
C GLU A 237 21.66 -15.11 -1.92
N LEU A 238 21.51 -14.73 -3.20
CA LEU A 238 21.97 -13.43 -3.70
C LEU A 238 21.23 -12.27 -3.00
N LEU A 239 19.90 -12.37 -2.87
CA LEU A 239 19.09 -11.34 -2.24
C LEU A 239 19.34 -11.26 -0.73
N ASP A 240 19.44 -12.40 -0.04
CA ASP A 240 19.75 -12.44 1.39
C ASP A 240 21.13 -11.81 1.69
N GLN A 241 22.14 -12.12 0.87
CA GLN A 241 23.47 -11.51 1.00
C GLN A 241 23.43 -10.01 0.73
N THR A 242 22.71 -9.57 -0.31
CA THR A 242 22.61 -8.15 -0.64
C THR A 242 21.91 -7.36 0.49
N VAL A 243 20.92 -7.93 1.17
CA VAL A 243 20.30 -7.30 2.35
C VAL A 243 21.33 -7.09 3.47
N ILE A 244 22.20 -8.08 3.71
CA ILE A 244 23.29 -7.98 4.70
C ILE A 244 24.26 -6.88 4.29
N ASP A 245 24.71 -6.86 3.05
CA ASP A 245 25.68 -5.90 2.52
C ASP A 245 25.18 -4.44 2.53
N THR A 246 23.85 -4.26 2.43
CA THR A 246 23.20 -2.95 2.57
C THR A 246 23.04 -2.47 4.01
N GLY A 247 23.49 -3.26 5.00
CA GLY A 247 23.40 -2.92 6.43
C GLY A 247 22.01 -3.05 7.05
N HIS A 248 21.05 -3.63 6.33
CA HIS A 248 19.69 -3.83 6.82
C HIS A 248 19.49 -5.23 7.43
N VAL A 249 20.31 -5.55 8.41
CA VAL A 249 20.42 -6.91 8.96
C VAL A 249 19.39 -7.27 10.03
N SER A 250 18.68 -6.30 10.62
CA SER A 250 17.79 -6.62 11.72
C SER A 250 16.51 -5.78 11.74
N LEU A 251 15.41 -6.47 11.99
CA LEU A 251 14.13 -5.87 12.35
C LEU A 251 13.82 -6.20 13.82
N LYS A 252 13.20 -5.28 14.56
CA LYS A 252 12.78 -5.58 15.93
C LYS A 252 11.76 -6.71 15.96
N LYS A 253 11.83 -7.60 16.96
CA LYS A 253 10.95 -8.76 17.09
C LYS A 253 9.46 -8.39 17.16
N ASN A 254 9.10 -7.23 17.73
CA ASN A 254 7.73 -6.74 17.76
C ASN A 254 7.19 -6.39 16.35
N VAL A 255 8.04 -5.92 15.45
CA VAL A 255 7.67 -5.66 14.04
C VAL A 255 7.51 -6.99 13.29
N LEU A 256 8.40 -7.97 13.52
CA LEU A 256 8.24 -9.32 12.96
C LEU A 256 6.97 -10.01 13.46
N ALA A 257 6.64 -9.87 14.75
CA ALA A 257 5.39 -10.40 15.29
C ALA A 257 4.16 -9.77 14.62
N ALA A 258 4.20 -8.46 14.37
CA ALA A 258 3.15 -7.78 13.61
C ALA A 258 3.04 -8.31 12.17
N LEU A 259 4.16 -8.59 11.48
CA LEU A 259 4.14 -9.23 10.15
C LEU A 259 3.56 -10.66 10.22
N VAL A 260 3.94 -11.41 11.24
CA VAL A 260 3.41 -12.78 11.46
C VAL A 260 1.89 -12.76 11.57
N VAL A 261 1.32 -11.81 12.32
CA VAL A 261 -0.14 -11.76 12.52
C VAL A 261 -0.87 -11.30 11.27
N ILE A 262 -0.42 -10.24 10.57
CA ILE A 262 -1.12 -9.78 9.37
C ILE A 262 -1.13 -10.80 8.23
N PHE A 263 -0.06 -11.59 8.07
CA PHE A 263 -0.05 -12.67 7.10
C PHE A 263 -0.99 -13.82 7.50
N ARG A 264 -1.34 -13.95 8.78
CA ARG A 264 -2.38 -14.87 9.23
C ARG A 264 -3.76 -14.28 9.00
N GLU A 265 -4.01 -13.02 9.36
CA GLU A 265 -5.26 -12.31 9.11
C GLU A 265 -5.63 -12.36 7.61
N ALA A 266 -4.66 -12.12 6.72
CA ALA A 266 -4.87 -12.19 5.27
C ALA A 266 -5.28 -13.58 4.74
N THR A 267 -5.26 -14.63 5.57
CA THR A 267 -5.79 -15.98 5.22
C THR A 267 -7.18 -16.24 5.78
N CYS A 268 -7.76 -15.31 6.55
CA CYS A 268 -9.08 -15.45 7.15
C CYS A 268 -10.18 -15.00 6.17
N GLU A 269 -11.40 -15.50 6.40
CA GLU A 269 -12.56 -15.20 5.55
C GLU A 269 -12.91 -13.71 5.59
N GLU A 270 -12.86 -13.10 6.76
CA GLU A 270 -13.18 -11.69 7.00
C GLU A 270 -12.25 -10.75 6.21
N TYR A 271 -10.97 -11.14 6.07
CA TYR A 271 -10.05 -10.41 5.21
C TYR A 271 -10.40 -10.58 3.71
N GLY A 272 -10.87 -11.76 3.32
CA GLY A 272 -11.40 -12.02 1.98
C GLY A 272 -12.61 -11.13 1.67
N ASP A 273 -13.51 -10.95 2.63
CA ASP A 273 -14.69 -10.08 2.53
C ASP A 273 -14.29 -8.60 2.50
N TYR A 274 -13.35 -8.18 3.37
CA TYR A 274 -12.75 -6.85 3.29
C TYR A 274 -12.21 -6.55 1.88
N ALA A 275 -11.41 -7.46 1.33
CA ALA A 275 -10.80 -7.26 0.01
C ALA A 275 -11.84 -7.19 -1.12
N GLN A 276 -12.95 -7.96 -1.00
CA GLN A 276 -14.08 -7.86 -1.93
C GLN A 276 -14.78 -6.50 -1.79
N GLN A 277 -15.06 -6.08 -0.56
CA GLN A 277 -15.69 -4.79 -0.27
C GLN A 277 -14.84 -3.61 -0.78
N VAL A 278 -13.50 -3.72 -0.74
CA VAL A 278 -12.61 -2.71 -1.33
C VAL A 278 -12.88 -2.53 -2.82
N LEU A 279 -13.06 -3.62 -3.57
CA LEU A 279 -13.35 -3.56 -5.01
C LEU A 279 -14.74 -2.98 -5.28
N ASP A 280 -15.74 -3.40 -4.51
CA ASP A 280 -17.13 -2.96 -4.69
C ASP A 280 -17.26 -1.47 -4.32
N ASN A 281 -16.60 -1.03 -3.28
CA ASN A 281 -16.49 0.37 -2.89
C ASN A 281 -15.78 1.24 -3.94
N ALA A 282 -14.73 0.75 -4.58
CA ALA A 282 -14.07 1.47 -5.67
C ALA A 282 -15.02 1.69 -6.86
N ARG A 283 -15.78 0.65 -7.24
CA ARG A 283 -16.80 0.74 -8.30
C ARG A 283 -17.95 1.68 -7.92
N ALA A 284 -18.38 1.66 -6.66
CA ALA A 284 -19.40 2.55 -6.15
C ALA A 284 -18.96 4.02 -6.17
N LEU A 285 -17.71 4.29 -5.79
CA LEU A 285 -17.08 5.61 -5.89
C LEU A 285 -17.09 6.12 -7.35
N GLU A 286 -16.67 5.26 -8.31
CA GLU A 286 -16.75 5.58 -9.75
C GLU A 286 -18.18 5.92 -10.19
N LYS A 287 -19.15 5.11 -9.79
CA LYS A 287 -20.56 5.30 -10.10
C LYS A 287 -21.07 6.65 -9.59
N GLY A 288 -20.70 7.02 -8.36
CA GLY A 288 -21.04 8.31 -7.77
C GLY A 288 -20.44 9.49 -8.54
N LEU A 289 -19.18 9.41 -8.92
CA LEU A 289 -18.48 10.43 -9.72
C LEU A 289 -19.09 10.56 -11.13
N LYS A 290 -19.41 9.46 -11.81
CA LYS A 290 -20.03 9.45 -13.14
C LYS A 290 -21.41 10.11 -13.13
N LYS A 291 -22.20 9.94 -12.07
CA LYS A 291 -23.53 10.58 -11.91
C LYS A 291 -23.45 12.11 -11.90
N THR A 292 -22.33 12.67 -11.54
CA THR A 292 -22.09 14.11 -11.55
C THR A 292 -21.38 14.60 -12.83
N GLY A 293 -21.20 13.74 -13.83
CA GLY A 293 -20.55 14.12 -15.09
C GLY A 293 -19.01 14.18 -15.02
N CYS A 294 -18.40 13.67 -13.96
CA CYS A 294 -16.93 13.61 -13.85
C CYS A 294 -16.33 12.64 -14.86
N HIS A 295 -15.21 13.02 -15.45
CA HIS A 295 -14.44 12.18 -16.36
C HIS A 295 -13.44 11.32 -15.57
N LEU A 296 -13.44 9.99 -15.81
CA LEU A 296 -12.57 9.04 -15.14
C LEU A 296 -11.63 8.39 -16.16
N LEU A 297 -10.34 8.30 -15.80
CA LEU A 297 -9.34 7.61 -16.62
C LEU A 297 -9.34 6.11 -16.29
N CYS A 298 -9.10 5.28 -17.28
CA CYS A 298 -9.03 3.82 -17.15
C CYS A 298 -10.29 3.18 -16.49
N SER A 299 -11.46 3.77 -16.67
CA SER A 299 -12.73 3.25 -16.13
C SER A 299 -13.31 2.12 -17.03
N PRO A 300 -13.96 1.09 -16.47
CA PRO A 300 -14.17 0.83 -15.04
C PRO A 300 -12.89 0.39 -14.34
N THR A 301 -12.79 0.69 -13.03
CA THR A 301 -11.66 0.21 -12.23
C THR A 301 -11.73 -1.30 -11.98
N GLU A 302 -10.57 -1.94 -11.90
CA GLU A 302 -10.40 -3.37 -11.63
C GLU A 302 -9.64 -3.64 -10.33
N ASN A 303 -9.28 -2.56 -9.60
CA ASN A 303 -8.68 -2.63 -8.28
C ASN A 303 -9.23 -1.53 -7.35
N HIS A 304 -8.50 -1.16 -6.31
CA HIS A 304 -8.93 -0.15 -5.33
C HIS A 304 -8.82 1.31 -5.80
N LEU A 305 -8.19 1.55 -6.96
CA LEU A 305 -7.88 2.91 -7.45
C LEU A 305 -8.99 3.46 -8.35
N VAL A 306 -9.29 4.74 -8.17
CA VAL A 306 -10.13 5.53 -9.09
C VAL A 306 -9.36 6.77 -9.50
N LEU A 307 -9.18 6.98 -10.81
CA LEU A 307 -8.43 8.10 -11.38
C LEU A 307 -9.41 9.14 -11.93
N LEU A 308 -9.66 10.16 -11.15
CA LEU A 308 -10.55 11.26 -11.52
C LEU A 308 -9.76 12.33 -12.29
N HIS A 309 -10.06 12.48 -13.58
CA HIS A 309 -9.44 13.50 -14.42
C HIS A 309 -9.97 14.89 -14.08
N LEU A 310 -9.07 15.84 -13.92
CA LEU A 310 -9.40 17.25 -13.70
C LEU A 310 -9.28 18.04 -15.01
N PRO A 311 -10.20 18.99 -15.28
CA PRO A 311 -10.01 19.94 -16.38
C PRO A 311 -8.71 20.74 -16.19
N GLU A 312 -8.04 21.11 -17.29
CA GLU A 312 -6.80 21.91 -17.25
C GLU A 312 -6.96 23.25 -16.51
N SER A 313 -8.16 23.81 -16.54
CA SER A 313 -8.50 25.04 -15.83
C SER A 313 -8.55 24.88 -14.31
N GLN A 314 -8.54 23.64 -13.81
CA GLN A 314 -8.71 23.34 -12.38
C GLN A 314 -7.38 23.04 -11.70
N ASN A 315 -7.04 23.81 -10.67
CA ASN A 315 -5.88 23.57 -9.84
C ASN A 315 -6.14 22.41 -8.86
N GLY A 316 -5.59 21.24 -9.12
CA GLY A 316 -5.76 20.04 -8.29
C GLY A 316 -5.21 20.21 -6.87
N LEU A 317 -4.12 20.95 -6.68
CA LEU A 317 -3.56 21.21 -5.34
C LEU A 317 -4.51 22.06 -4.50
N GLN A 318 -5.08 23.12 -5.11
CA GLN A 318 -6.06 23.98 -4.40
C GLN A 318 -7.36 23.21 -4.09
N ALA A 319 -7.85 22.38 -5.03
CA ALA A 319 -9.03 21.55 -4.80
C ALA A 319 -8.79 20.57 -3.64
N ALA A 320 -7.63 19.92 -3.60
CA ALA A 320 -7.25 19.00 -2.52
C ALA A 320 -7.15 19.71 -1.16
N GLU A 321 -6.61 20.92 -1.11
CA GLU A 321 -6.52 21.68 0.16
C GLU A 321 -7.92 22.09 0.66
N ASN A 322 -8.81 22.54 -0.23
CA ASN A 322 -10.19 22.87 0.13
C ASN A 322 -10.97 21.63 0.62
N LEU A 323 -10.77 20.48 -0.02
CA LEU A 323 -11.36 19.21 0.41
C LEU A 323 -10.82 18.74 1.76
N LYS A 324 -9.53 18.89 1.99
CA LYS A 324 -8.90 18.58 3.28
C LYS A 324 -9.50 19.42 4.42
N GLN A 325 -9.75 20.72 4.19
CA GLN A 325 -10.43 21.57 5.17
C GLN A 325 -11.88 21.13 5.41
N ALA A 326 -12.52 20.53 4.41
CA ALA A 326 -13.85 19.94 4.52
C ALA A 326 -13.87 18.53 5.14
N GLY A 327 -12.69 17.94 5.45
CA GLY A 327 -12.56 16.64 6.07
C GLY A 327 -12.42 15.46 5.07
N LEU A 328 -12.26 15.74 3.77
CA LEU A 328 -12.01 14.71 2.74
C LEU A 328 -10.58 14.80 2.20
N LEU A 329 -9.78 13.76 2.43
CA LEU A 329 -8.38 13.74 2.01
C LEU A 329 -8.27 13.06 0.64
N VAL A 330 -7.69 13.75 -0.33
CA VAL A 330 -7.44 13.26 -1.69
C VAL A 330 -6.01 13.58 -2.12
N LYS A 331 -5.50 12.87 -3.13
CA LYS A 331 -4.13 13.09 -3.64
C LYS A 331 -4.15 13.59 -5.07
N PRO A 332 -3.77 14.86 -5.33
CA PRO A 332 -3.56 15.36 -6.67
C PRO A 332 -2.25 14.81 -7.25
N GLU A 333 -2.28 14.35 -8.48
CA GLU A 333 -1.14 13.88 -9.25
C GLU A 333 -1.28 14.28 -10.72
N VAL A 334 -0.20 14.10 -11.49
CA VAL A 334 -0.21 14.23 -12.96
C VAL A 334 0.25 12.90 -13.53
N LEU A 335 -0.59 12.29 -14.36
CA LEU A 335 -0.20 11.13 -15.16
C LEU A 335 0.33 11.59 -16.51
N MET A 336 1.30 10.84 -17.03
CA MET A 336 1.94 11.10 -18.34
C MET A 336 1.81 9.88 -19.22
N THR A 337 1.69 10.08 -20.52
CA THR A 337 1.84 9.01 -21.51
C THR A 337 3.28 8.49 -21.54
N ALA A 338 3.48 7.37 -22.24
CA ALA A 338 4.80 6.73 -22.34
C ALA A 338 5.89 7.65 -22.89
N ASP A 339 5.53 8.50 -23.86
CA ASP A 339 6.40 9.46 -24.54
C ASP A 339 6.42 10.87 -23.91
N ASP A 340 5.76 11.02 -22.74
CA ASP A 340 5.56 12.30 -22.04
C ASP A 340 4.87 13.41 -22.88
N SER A 341 4.21 13.06 -23.99
CA SER A 341 3.55 14.01 -24.90
C SER A 341 2.23 14.54 -24.32
N ILE A 342 1.50 13.73 -23.57
CA ILE A 342 0.21 14.10 -22.98
C ILE A 342 0.27 13.95 -21.45
N SER A 343 -0.25 14.95 -20.77
CA SER A 343 -0.39 14.96 -19.31
C SER A 343 -1.85 15.01 -18.90
N TYR A 344 -2.19 14.23 -17.89
CA TYR A 344 -3.52 14.17 -17.30
C TYR A 344 -3.46 14.60 -15.84
N PRO A 345 -3.89 15.82 -15.48
CA PRO A 345 -4.08 16.20 -14.08
C PRO A 345 -5.21 15.37 -13.48
N ILE A 346 -4.95 14.72 -12.35
CA ILE A 346 -5.90 13.82 -11.69
C ILE A 346 -6.01 14.07 -10.19
N LEU A 347 -7.13 13.64 -9.62
CA LEU A 347 -7.19 13.20 -8.23
C LEU A 347 -7.10 11.67 -8.22
N ARG A 348 -6.07 11.16 -7.55
CA ARG A 348 -5.87 9.73 -7.35
C ARG A 348 -6.58 9.32 -6.07
N LEU A 349 -7.61 8.49 -6.19
CA LEU A 349 -8.51 8.10 -5.13
C LEU A 349 -8.40 6.60 -4.86
N SER A 350 -8.73 6.19 -3.64
CA SER A 350 -8.74 4.79 -3.21
C SER A 350 -9.88 4.52 -2.25
N SER A 351 -10.40 3.31 -2.27
CA SER A 351 -11.41 2.81 -1.34
C SER A 351 -10.85 2.16 -0.07
N LEU A 352 -9.52 1.94 0.05
CA LEU A 352 -8.90 1.17 1.13
C LEU A 352 -9.28 1.65 2.53
N ASP A 353 -8.95 2.90 2.87
CA ASP A 353 -9.19 3.47 4.21
C ASP A 353 -10.69 3.53 4.55
N ALA A 354 -11.52 3.91 3.57
CA ALA A 354 -12.97 3.97 3.73
C ALA A 354 -13.55 2.59 4.06
N THR A 355 -13.11 1.55 3.35
CA THR A 355 -13.52 0.16 3.60
C THR A 355 -13.04 -0.33 4.96
N THR A 356 -11.79 -0.02 5.35
CA THR A 356 -11.25 -0.37 6.68
C THR A 356 -12.11 0.19 7.81
N ARG A 357 -12.78 1.30 7.59
CA ARG A 357 -13.70 1.95 8.52
C ARG A 357 -15.15 1.48 8.37
N SER A 358 -15.41 0.41 7.61
CA SER A 358 -16.73 -0.21 7.39
C SER A 358 -17.69 0.58 6.49
N LEU A 359 -17.23 1.55 5.68
CA LEU A 359 -18.08 2.16 4.67
C LEU A 359 -18.44 1.14 3.59
N GLN A 360 -19.70 1.23 3.11
CA GLN A 360 -20.28 0.34 2.12
C GLN A 360 -20.50 1.09 0.79
N GLU A 361 -21.01 0.39 -0.23
CA GLU A 361 -21.21 0.91 -1.59
C GLU A 361 -22.09 2.17 -1.63
N GLU A 362 -23.17 2.21 -0.82
CA GLU A 362 -24.07 3.37 -0.79
C GLU A 362 -23.36 4.61 -0.27
N ASP A 363 -22.50 4.45 0.73
CA ASP A 363 -21.68 5.52 1.28
C ASP A 363 -20.67 6.00 0.25
N MET A 364 -19.96 5.08 -0.41
CA MET A 364 -18.95 5.39 -1.40
C MET A 364 -19.55 6.03 -2.66
N GLU A 365 -20.72 5.62 -3.09
CA GLU A 365 -21.45 6.30 -4.16
C GLU A 365 -21.79 7.74 -3.76
N LYS A 366 -22.23 7.96 -2.53
CA LYS A 366 -22.53 9.29 -1.98
C LYS A 366 -21.27 10.16 -1.83
N VAL A 367 -20.15 9.57 -1.42
CA VAL A 367 -18.84 10.25 -1.40
C VAL A 367 -18.47 10.71 -2.81
N GLY A 368 -18.62 9.83 -3.80
CA GLY A 368 -18.35 10.15 -5.20
C GLY A 368 -19.22 11.30 -5.73
N GLN A 369 -20.53 11.27 -5.46
CA GLN A 369 -21.42 12.36 -5.85
C GLN A 369 -21.07 13.68 -5.14
N THR A 370 -20.74 13.62 -3.86
CA THR A 370 -20.35 14.78 -3.07
C THR A 370 -19.08 15.43 -3.59
N LEU A 371 -18.07 14.61 -3.87
CA LEU A 371 -16.79 15.05 -4.45
C LEU A 371 -17.00 15.65 -5.85
N GLY A 372 -17.75 14.96 -6.72
CA GLY A 372 -18.00 15.44 -8.06
C GLY A 372 -18.76 16.75 -8.10
N ASN A 373 -19.80 16.91 -7.26
CA ASN A 373 -20.52 18.18 -7.13
C ASN A 373 -19.63 19.32 -6.63
N PHE A 374 -18.73 19.05 -5.70
CA PHE A 374 -17.75 20.03 -5.24
C PHE A 374 -16.84 20.51 -6.38
N LEU A 375 -16.38 19.61 -7.23
CA LEU A 375 -15.47 19.92 -8.32
C LEU A 375 -16.08 20.82 -9.42
N HIS A 376 -17.39 20.92 -9.50
CA HIS A 376 -18.06 21.90 -10.39
C HIS A 376 -17.92 23.35 -9.90
N SER A 377 -17.70 23.56 -8.58
CA SER A 377 -17.53 24.88 -7.99
C SER A 377 -16.55 24.84 -6.80
N PRO A 378 -15.28 24.50 -7.02
CA PRO A 378 -14.32 24.19 -5.94
C PRO A 378 -13.90 25.40 -5.11
N GLN A 379 -14.21 26.61 -5.56
CA GLN A 379 -14.00 27.87 -4.82
C GLN A 379 -15.24 28.31 -4.02
N ASP A 380 -16.36 27.62 -4.18
CA ASP A 380 -17.60 27.99 -3.47
C ASP A 380 -17.58 27.47 -2.03
N SER A 381 -17.68 28.40 -1.08
CA SER A 381 -17.79 28.09 0.34
C SER A 381 -19.03 27.23 0.68
N ALA A 382 -20.13 27.35 -0.07
CA ALA A 382 -21.30 26.48 0.11
C ALA A 382 -21.03 25.05 -0.30
N ALA A 383 -20.32 24.83 -1.42
CA ALA A 383 -19.90 23.51 -1.86
C ALA A 383 -18.96 22.86 -0.82
N GLN A 384 -18.01 23.60 -0.28
CA GLN A 384 -17.10 23.12 0.77
C GLN A 384 -17.87 22.74 2.06
N LYS A 385 -18.83 23.55 2.49
CA LYS A 385 -19.70 23.25 3.65
C LYS A 385 -20.55 22.00 3.41
N ALA A 386 -21.05 21.81 2.19
CA ALA A 386 -21.82 20.62 1.83
C ALA A 386 -20.95 19.35 1.97
N VAL A 387 -19.71 19.34 1.47
CA VAL A 387 -18.76 18.26 1.67
C VAL A 387 -18.54 18.00 3.17
N SER A 388 -18.21 19.05 3.93
CA SER A 388 -17.95 18.92 5.37
C SER A 388 -19.14 18.30 6.12
N LYS A 389 -20.37 18.71 5.78
CA LYS A 389 -21.58 18.15 6.41
C LYS A 389 -21.74 16.66 6.12
N VAL A 390 -21.52 16.24 4.86
CA VAL A 390 -21.65 14.84 4.47
C VAL A 390 -20.58 13.99 5.15
N ILE A 391 -19.30 14.41 5.05
CA ILE A 391 -18.18 13.66 5.61
C ILE A 391 -18.30 13.53 7.12
N ARG A 392 -18.56 14.63 7.85
CA ARG A 392 -18.74 14.57 9.32
C ARG A 392 -19.81 13.58 9.73
N LYS A 393 -20.97 13.62 9.05
CA LYS A 393 -22.06 12.69 9.35
C LYS A 393 -21.66 11.22 9.10
N MET A 394 -20.84 10.96 8.07
CA MET A 394 -20.37 9.61 7.76
C MET A 394 -19.39 9.09 8.81
N VAL A 395 -18.42 9.93 9.22
CA VAL A 395 -17.33 9.48 10.10
C VAL A 395 -17.64 9.58 11.59
N GLU A 396 -18.73 10.23 11.99
CA GLU A 396 -19.05 10.57 13.39
C GLU A 396 -19.04 9.38 14.36
N ASN A 397 -19.44 8.20 13.87
CA ASN A 397 -19.51 6.97 14.68
C ASN A 397 -18.67 5.84 14.10
N LEU A 398 -17.81 6.12 13.11
CA LEU A 398 -16.98 5.08 12.51
C LEU A 398 -15.68 4.89 13.29
N PRO A 399 -15.26 3.65 13.52
CA PRO A 399 -13.93 3.36 14.05
C PRO A 399 -12.86 3.73 13.03
N LEU A 400 -11.60 3.77 13.45
CA LEU A 400 -10.46 3.87 12.52
C LEU A 400 -10.19 2.52 11.84
N PHE A 401 -10.56 1.42 12.49
CA PHE A 401 -10.54 0.06 11.96
C PHE A 401 -11.78 -0.68 12.46
N SER A 402 -12.58 -1.26 11.56
CA SER A 402 -13.78 -2.01 11.94
C SER A 402 -13.45 -3.41 12.44
N GLU A 403 -14.15 -3.83 13.48
CA GLU A 403 -14.07 -5.20 14.00
C GLU A 403 -14.64 -6.23 13.00
N ASP A 404 -15.50 -5.81 12.05
CA ASP A 404 -16.04 -6.66 10.99
C ASP A 404 -14.95 -7.35 10.14
N TRP A 405 -13.75 -6.76 10.10
CA TRP A 405 -12.61 -7.26 9.32
C TRP A 405 -11.62 -8.11 10.15
N LEU A 406 -11.96 -8.37 11.41
CA LEU A 406 -11.17 -9.24 12.28
C LEU A 406 -11.83 -10.61 12.40
N PRO A 407 -11.04 -11.70 12.45
CA PRO A 407 -11.61 -13.03 12.67
C PRO A 407 -12.34 -13.10 14.02
N GLU A 408 -13.49 -13.78 14.05
CA GLU A 408 -14.14 -14.12 15.29
C GLU A 408 -13.18 -15.02 16.11
N LEU A 409 -12.84 -14.58 17.32
CA LEU A 409 -11.98 -15.31 18.21
C LEU A 409 -12.83 -15.91 19.34
N GLU A 410 -12.60 -17.18 19.63
CA GLU A 410 -13.07 -17.75 20.88
C GLU A 410 -12.45 -16.98 22.04
N SER A 411 -13.23 -16.74 23.10
CA SER A 411 -12.75 -16.06 24.30
C SER A 411 -11.56 -16.82 24.88
N MET A 412 -10.44 -16.11 25.12
CA MET A 412 -9.28 -16.67 25.80
C MET A 412 -9.66 -17.08 27.24
N SER A 413 -9.02 -18.12 27.77
CA SER A 413 -9.08 -18.41 29.19
C SER A 413 -8.53 -17.23 30.01
N GLU A 414 -9.01 -17.07 31.26
CA GLU A 414 -8.52 -15.99 32.13
C GLU A 414 -6.99 -16.07 32.32
N ASP A 415 -6.44 -17.28 32.44
CA ASP A 415 -5.00 -17.52 32.59
C ASP A 415 -4.21 -17.06 31.33
N ASP A 416 -4.71 -17.34 30.12
CA ASP A 416 -4.07 -16.91 28.86
C ASP A 416 -4.19 -15.40 28.67
N ALA A 417 -5.32 -14.80 29.07
CA ALA A 417 -5.50 -13.35 29.05
C ALA A 417 -4.51 -12.64 30.00
N ASP A 418 -4.27 -13.22 31.20
CA ASP A 418 -3.27 -12.71 32.13
C ASP A 418 -1.85 -12.80 31.60
N ILE A 419 -1.48 -13.89 30.90
CA ILE A 419 -0.18 -14.03 30.23
C ILE A 419 -0.04 -13.01 29.10
N ALA A 420 -1.08 -12.84 28.29
CA ALA A 420 -1.09 -11.84 27.23
C ALA A 420 -0.96 -10.42 27.80
N MET A 421 -1.69 -10.09 28.86
CA MET A 421 -1.57 -8.81 29.56
C MET A 421 -0.18 -8.62 30.17
N GLN A 422 0.41 -9.66 30.75
CA GLN A 422 1.76 -9.60 31.31
C GLN A 422 2.83 -9.36 30.22
N ALA A 423 2.69 -9.98 29.08
CA ALA A 423 3.58 -9.74 27.93
C ALA A 423 3.54 -8.29 27.39
N MET A 424 2.42 -7.60 27.62
CA MET A 424 2.22 -6.20 27.20
C MET A 424 2.54 -5.18 28.29
N VAL A 425 2.51 -5.54 29.55
CA VAL A 425 2.47 -4.59 30.70
C VAL A 425 3.55 -4.87 31.73
N HIS A 426 4.66 -5.55 31.41
CA HIS A 426 5.76 -5.64 32.38
C HIS A 426 6.60 -4.36 32.42
N TRP A 427 5.98 -3.23 32.76
CA TRP A 427 6.58 -2.11 33.46
C TRP A 427 6.12 -2.17 34.94
N ARG A 428 6.59 -3.18 35.70
CA ARG A 428 6.66 -3.05 37.13
C ARG A 428 7.92 -2.25 37.45
N ILE A 429 7.74 -0.97 37.69
CA ILE A 429 8.65 -0.19 38.54
C ILE A 429 8.19 -0.37 39.97
#